data_b89afdc9e0a7dbe2e863209609aa6260
#
_entry.id   b89afdc9e0a7dbe2e863209609aa6260
#
_cell.length_a   1.000
_cell.length_b   1.000
_cell.length_c   1.000
_cell.angle_alpha   90.00
_cell.angle_beta   90.00
_cell.angle_gamma   90.00
#
_symmetry.space_group_name_H-M   'P 1'
#
loop_
_entity.id
_entity.type
_entity.pdbx_description
1 polymer ?
#
loop_
_entity_poly.entity_id
_entity_poly.type
_entity_poly.pdbx_seq_one_letter_code
_entity_poly.pdbx_strand_id
1 'polypeptide(L)'
;MFRWTDDMIRFMADAAGRTDFHRHLAAELLPWLHPDDAVCDAGCGLGYLSLALAPHVRHITAEERDAAALAVLERELAARHIENVTPLCADVFTHRPDRPYDAMVFCFFGSMDEILSVAAAQCRGRVIAVKRDQTDHRFTVTKQPLGGTHGADAACRRLAELGIPYALKRTAFRFDQPFRSWEDARRCFEIYRRRDDASLITDELLRQRLEATGDGEFPWRLPSARPAGIITFDALKIRDTLHHEAIMKSS
;
A
#
# COMPACT_ATOMS: atom_id res chain seq x y z
N MET A 1 8.16 -14.61 -1.12
CA MET A 1 6.73 -14.28 -0.88
C MET A 1 6.65 -13.49 0.41
N PHE A 2 5.98 -12.32 0.43
CA PHE A 2 5.79 -11.52 1.65
C PHE A 2 4.83 -12.24 2.61
N ARG A 3 5.15 -12.25 3.89
CA ARG A 3 4.35 -12.85 4.94
C ARG A 3 4.36 -11.92 6.17
N TRP A 4 3.21 -11.69 6.73
CA TRP A 4 3.10 -10.92 7.96
C TRP A 4 3.59 -11.75 9.16
N THR A 5 4.38 -11.12 10.03
CA THR A 5 4.73 -11.66 11.35
C THR A 5 4.02 -10.84 12.43
N ASP A 6 3.89 -11.39 13.63
CA ASP A 6 3.24 -10.68 14.76
C ASP A 6 3.90 -9.32 15.04
N ASP A 7 5.23 -9.25 14.98
CA ASP A 7 5.97 -8.00 15.12
C ASP A 7 5.64 -6.99 14.00
N MET A 8 5.57 -7.45 12.74
CA MET A 8 5.23 -6.57 11.62
C MET A 8 3.80 -6.04 11.73
N ILE A 9 2.86 -6.90 12.13
CA ILE A 9 1.47 -6.52 12.40
C ILE A 9 1.43 -5.46 13.50
N ARG A 10 2.10 -5.70 14.63
CA ARG A 10 2.14 -4.78 15.76
C ARG A 10 2.75 -3.43 15.37
N PHE A 11 3.92 -3.41 14.74
CA PHE A 11 4.57 -2.17 14.31
C PHE A 11 3.72 -1.37 13.33
N MET A 12 3.06 -2.04 12.38
CA MET A 12 2.17 -1.38 11.44
C MET A 12 0.93 -0.82 12.14
N ALA A 13 0.33 -1.57 13.07
CA ALA A 13 -0.83 -1.14 13.85
C ALA A 13 -0.49 0.07 14.73
N ASP A 14 0.65 0.02 15.45
CA ASP A 14 1.14 1.14 16.27
C ASP A 14 1.35 2.40 15.40
N ALA A 15 1.97 2.26 14.22
CA ALA A 15 2.16 3.40 13.31
C ALA A 15 0.84 3.94 12.75
N ALA A 16 -0.08 3.07 12.37
CA ALA A 16 -1.39 3.48 11.86
C ALA A 16 -2.24 4.17 12.94
N GLY A 17 -2.18 3.69 14.19
CA GLY A 17 -2.92 4.28 15.30
C GLY A 17 -2.36 5.63 15.79
N ARG A 18 -1.11 5.95 15.46
CA ARG A 18 -0.42 7.17 15.91
C ARG A 18 -0.18 8.18 14.79
N THR A 19 -0.61 7.88 13.57
CA THR A 19 -0.51 8.79 12.44
C THR A 19 -1.81 8.86 11.66
N ASP A 20 -2.06 9.97 11.01
CA ASP A 20 -3.21 10.15 10.12
C ASP A 20 -2.91 9.70 8.68
N PHE A 21 -1.89 8.89 8.48
CA PHE A 21 -1.40 8.50 7.16
C PHE A 21 -2.51 7.97 6.25
N HIS A 22 -3.25 6.95 6.72
CA HIS A 22 -4.28 6.31 5.88
C HIS A 22 -5.46 7.23 5.61
N ARG A 23 -5.83 8.11 6.57
CA ARG A 23 -6.87 9.12 6.39
C ARG A 23 -6.45 10.17 5.35
N HIS A 24 -5.21 10.68 5.44
CA HIS A 24 -4.68 11.63 4.47
C HIS A 24 -4.53 10.97 3.09
N LEU A 25 -4.05 9.73 3.02
CA LEU A 25 -3.98 8.99 1.76
C LEU A 25 -5.38 8.81 1.18
N ALA A 26 -6.36 8.35 1.95
CA ALA A 26 -7.74 8.22 1.48
C ALA A 26 -8.26 9.53 0.88
N ALA A 27 -8.09 10.67 1.58
CA ALA A 27 -8.50 11.98 1.09
C ALA A 27 -7.90 12.32 -0.29
N GLU A 28 -6.65 11.90 -0.54
CA GLU A 28 -5.99 12.06 -1.85
C GLU A 28 -6.57 11.15 -2.95
N LEU A 29 -7.19 10.02 -2.58
CA LEU A 29 -7.80 9.09 -3.54
C LEU A 29 -9.27 9.44 -3.86
N LEU A 30 -9.99 10.11 -2.94
CA LEU A 30 -11.41 10.42 -3.10
C LEU A 30 -11.78 11.15 -4.41
N PRO A 31 -10.97 12.06 -4.98
CA PRO A 31 -11.30 12.69 -6.26
C PRO A 31 -11.45 11.72 -7.44
N TRP A 32 -11.00 10.47 -7.27
CA TRP A 32 -10.99 9.42 -8.29
C TRP A 32 -12.02 8.32 -8.03
N LEU A 33 -12.77 8.42 -6.92
CA LEU A 33 -13.78 7.46 -6.49
C LEU A 33 -15.15 8.13 -6.44
N HIS A 34 -16.19 7.33 -6.68
CA HIS A 34 -17.57 7.77 -6.59
C HIS A 34 -18.25 7.16 -5.35
N PRO A 35 -19.18 7.87 -4.67
CA PRO A 35 -19.90 7.31 -3.52
C PRO A 35 -20.63 5.98 -3.79
N ASP A 36 -21.04 5.75 -5.02
CA ASP A 36 -21.73 4.52 -5.43
C ASP A 36 -20.78 3.40 -5.89
N ASP A 37 -19.46 3.59 -5.80
CA ASP A 37 -18.50 2.60 -6.25
C ASP A 37 -18.48 1.35 -5.34
N ALA A 38 -18.39 0.18 -5.96
CA ALA A 38 -17.85 -1.03 -5.36
C ALA A 38 -16.34 -1.07 -5.62
N VAL A 39 -15.56 -0.89 -4.58
CA VAL A 39 -14.10 -0.77 -4.64
C VAL A 39 -13.44 -2.06 -4.18
N CYS A 40 -12.36 -2.48 -4.86
CA CYS A 40 -11.44 -3.49 -4.33
C CYS A 40 -10.16 -2.79 -3.82
N ASP A 41 -9.84 -2.99 -2.54
CA ASP A 41 -8.52 -2.69 -1.96
C ASP A 41 -7.65 -3.93 -2.10
N ALA A 42 -6.86 -3.99 -3.16
CA ALA A 42 -6.10 -5.16 -3.58
C ALA A 42 -4.78 -5.26 -2.82
N GLY A 43 -4.61 -6.32 -2.04
CA GLY A 43 -3.48 -6.47 -1.10
C GLY A 43 -3.61 -5.50 0.07
N CYS A 44 -4.78 -5.45 0.71
CA CYS A 44 -5.12 -4.45 1.73
C CYS A 44 -4.25 -4.52 3.00
N GLY A 45 -3.50 -5.62 3.22
CA GLY A 45 -2.72 -5.83 4.43
C GLY A 45 -3.61 -5.79 5.67
N LEU A 46 -3.32 -4.88 6.62
CA LEU A 46 -4.12 -4.72 7.83
C LEU A 46 -5.43 -3.92 7.63
N GLY A 47 -5.72 -3.48 6.40
CA GLY A 47 -6.99 -2.86 6.02
C GLY A 47 -7.19 -1.41 6.45
N TYR A 48 -6.18 -0.72 6.96
CA TYR A 48 -6.34 0.67 7.45
C TYR A 48 -6.75 1.66 6.34
N LEU A 49 -6.35 1.41 5.08
CA LEU A 49 -6.83 2.22 3.96
C LEU A 49 -8.31 1.92 3.66
N SER A 50 -8.71 0.66 3.67
CA SER A 50 -10.12 0.26 3.52
C SER A 50 -10.99 0.92 4.59
N LEU A 51 -10.55 0.94 5.86
CA LEU A 51 -11.26 1.62 6.96
C LEU A 51 -11.40 3.13 6.70
N ALA A 52 -10.36 3.77 6.14
CA ALA A 52 -10.39 5.20 5.85
C ALA A 52 -11.25 5.55 4.63
N LEU A 53 -11.39 4.65 3.66
CA LEU A 53 -12.22 4.83 2.47
C LEU A 53 -13.69 4.47 2.70
N ALA A 54 -13.98 3.60 3.68
CA ALA A 54 -15.33 3.06 3.93
C ALA A 54 -16.44 4.12 4.02
N PRO A 55 -16.27 5.29 4.67
CA PRO A 55 -17.31 6.31 4.75
C PRO A 55 -17.65 6.98 3.41
N HIS A 56 -16.86 6.77 2.38
CA HIS A 56 -16.89 7.55 1.15
C HIS A 56 -17.32 6.77 -0.10
N VAL A 57 -17.51 5.46 0.02
CA VAL A 57 -17.89 4.59 -1.10
C VAL A 57 -19.00 3.64 -0.68
N ARG A 58 -19.71 3.07 -1.65
CA ARG A 58 -20.81 2.16 -1.38
C ARG A 58 -20.37 0.88 -0.68
N HIS A 59 -19.29 0.27 -1.17
CA HIS A 59 -18.80 -1.00 -0.65
C HIS A 59 -17.31 -1.18 -0.96
N ILE A 60 -16.57 -1.83 -0.05
CA ILE A 60 -15.17 -2.21 -0.24
C ILE A 60 -15.02 -3.72 -0.06
N THR A 61 -14.42 -4.39 -1.04
CA THR A 61 -13.82 -5.71 -0.86
C THR A 61 -12.35 -5.53 -0.54
N ALA A 62 -11.97 -5.81 0.71
CA ALA A 62 -10.59 -5.70 1.18
C ALA A 62 -9.92 -7.07 1.05
N GLU A 63 -9.12 -7.24 -0.01
CA GLU A 63 -8.55 -8.52 -0.38
C GLU A 63 -7.09 -8.65 0.06
N GLU A 64 -6.81 -9.64 0.89
CA GLU A 64 -5.48 -9.99 1.39
C GLU A 64 -5.40 -11.51 1.58
N ARG A 65 -4.28 -12.10 1.22
CA ARG A 65 -4.09 -13.56 1.34
C ARG A 65 -3.63 -14.02 2.73
N ASP A 66 -3.11 -13.11 3.55
CA ASP A 66 -2.62 -13.41 4.89
C ASP A 66 -3.76 -13.24 5.90
N ALA A 67 -4.27 -14.36 6.41
CA ALA A 67 -5.39 -14.37 7.35
C ALA A 67 -5.07 -13.64 8.67
N ALA A 68 -3.79 -13.62 9.11
CA ALA A 68 -3.41 -12.91 10.33
C ALA A 68 -3.52 -11.38 10.14
N ALA A 69 -3.22 -10.88 8.95
CA ALA A 69 -3.42 -9.48 8.60
C ALA A 69 -4.92 -9.14 8.53
N LEU A 70 -5.74 -9.98 7.90
CA LEU A 70 -7.19 -9.77 7.82
C LEU A 70 -7.87 -9.82 9.19
N ALA A 71 -7.41 -10.64 10.11
CA ALA A 71 -7.95 -10.68 11.48
C ALA A 71 -7.81 -9.32 12.22
N VAL A 72 -6.85 -8.49 11.84
CA VAL A 72 -6.75 -7.10 12.33
C VAL A 72 -7.89 -6.27 11.77
N LEU A 73 -8.11 -6.32 10.45
CA LEU A 73 -9.21 -5.61 9.80
C LEU A 73 -10.57 -6.00 10.38
N GLU A 74 -10.82 -7.29 10.55
CA GLU A 74 -12.08 -7.81 11.10
C GLU A 74 -12.37 -7.24 12.50
N ARG A 75 -11.35 -7.21 13.38
CA ARG A 75 -11.48 -6.60 14.71
C ARG A 75 -11.76 -5.10 14.65
N GLU A 76 -11.09 -4.37 13.76
CA GLU A 76 -11.29 -2.94 13.59
C GLU A 76 -12.69 -2.62 13.03
N LEU A 77 -13.19 -3.42 12.07
CA LEU A 77 -14.54 -3.29 11.54
C LEU A 77 -15.59 -3.49 12.62
N ALA A 78 -15.44 -4.56 13.42
CA ALA A 78 -16.35 -4.83 14.54
C ALA A 78 -16.32 -3.71 15.59
N ALA A 79 -15.13 -3.25 15.98
CA ALA A 79 -14.97 -2.20 16.99
C ALA A 79 -15.53 -0.84 16.54
N ARG A 80 -15.54 -0.57 15.24
CA ARG A 80 -16.02 0.70 14.65
C ARG A 80 -17.42 0.61 14.05
N HIS A 81 -18.06 -0.57 14.12
CA HIS A 81 -19.37 -0.83 13.50
C HIS A 81 -19.43 -0.46 12.01
N ILE A 82 -18.38 -0.84 11.26
CA ILE A 82 -18.31 -0.61 9.81
C ILE A 82 -18.85 -1.86 9.11
N GLU A 83 -19.93 -1.70 8.32
CA GLU A 83 -20.65 -2.82 7.69
C GLU A 83 -20.42 -2.90 6.17
N ASN A 84 -19.91 -1.85 5.54
CA ASN A 84 -19.73 -1.79 4.09
C ASN A 84 -18.31 -2.19 3.62
N VAL A 85 -17.55 -2.88 4.46
CA VAL A 85 -16.24 -3.47 4.10
C VAL A 85 -16.32 -4.99 4.31
N THR A 86 -16.02 -5.75 3.27
CA THR A 86 -15.94 -7.21 3.33
C THR A 86 -14.46 -7.65 3.25
N PRO A 87 -13.87 -8.16 4.33
CA PRO A 87 -12.58 -8.83 4.29
C PRO A 87 -12.67 -10.10 3.45
N LEU A 88 -11.72 -10.28 2.54
CA LEU A 88 -11.65 -11.46 1.68
C LEU A 88 -10.25 -12.08 1.72
N CYS A 89 -10.16 -13.28 2.31
CA CYS A 89 -8.91 -14.03 2.35
C CYS A 89 -8.68 -14.74 1.01
N ALA A 90 -8.05 -14.03 0.07
CA ALA A 90 -7.78 -14.56 -1.27
C ALA A 90 -6.50 -13.95 -1.87
N ASP A 91 -5.99 -14.62 -2.90
CA ASP A 91 -4.90 -14.07 -3.72
C ASP A 91 -5.51 -13.33 -4.91
N VAL A 92 -5.36 -12.02 -4.94
CA VAL A 92 -5.90 -11.13 -5.98
C VAL A 92 -5.47 -11.53 -7.41
N PHE A 93 -4.34 -12.20 -7.56
CA PHE A 93 -3.86 -12.66 -8.86
C PHE A 93 -4.66 -13.84 -9.42
N THR A 94 -5.27 -14.62 -8.55
CA THR A 94 -6.03 -15.82 -8.91
C THR A 94 -7.52 -15.70 -8.66
N HIS A 95 -7.93 -14.82 -7.74
CA HIS A 95 -9.33 -14.54 -7.46
C HIS A 95 -10.05 -14.02 -8.71
N ARG A 96 -11.34 -14.35 -8.82
CA ARG A 96 -12.23 -13.85 -9.87
C ARG A 96 -13.55 -13.47 -9.22
N PRO A 97 -13.82 -12.16 -9.08
CA PRO A 97 -15.10 -11.70 -8.51
C PRO A 97 -16.26 -12.01 -9.47
N ASP A 98 -17.43 -12.27 -8.92
CA ASP A 98 -18.65 -12.51 -9.70
C ASP A 98 -19.03 -11.32 -10.60
N ARG A 99 -18.67 -10.11 -10.17
CA ARG A 99 -18.87 -8.87 -10.92
C ARG A 99 -17.61 -8.02 -10.84
N PRO A 100 -17.17 -7.42 -11.96
CA PRO A 100 -16.04 -6.51 -11.93
C PRO A 100 -16.28 -5.31 -11.00
N TYR A 101 -15.24 -4.89 -10.30
CA TYR A 101 -15.26 -3.71 -9.42
C TYR A 101 -15.38 -2.42 -10.23
N ASP A 102 -16.03 -1.40 -9.66
CA ASP A 102 -16.10 -0.05 -10.23
C ASP A 102 -14.74 0.65 -10.17
N ALA A 103 -14.00 0.42 -9.08
CA ALA A 103 -12.63 0.88 -8.94
C ALA A 103 -11.76 -0.16 -8.23
N MET A 104 -10.46 -0.15 -8.51
CA MET A 104 -9.46 -0.94 -7.79
C MET A 104 -8.34 -0.06 -7.28
N VAL A 105 -7.95 -0.25 -6.04
CA VAL A 105 -6.84 0.44 -5.37
C VAL A 105 -5.72 -0.55 -5.08
N PHE A 106 -4.50 -0.22 -5.49
CA PHE A 106 -3.27 -0.98 -5.23
C PHE A 106 -2.33 -0.08 -4.43
N CYS A 107 -2.33 -0.25 -3.10
CA CYS A 107 -1.55 0.62 -2.21
C CYS A 107 -0.21 -0.02 -1.86
N PHE A 108 0.89 0.44 -2.49
CA PHE A 108 2.24 -0.09 -2.36
C PHE A 108 2.36 -1.60 -2.65
N PHE A 109 1.44 -2.11 -3.44
CA PHE A 109 1.29 -3.51 -3.79
C PHE A 109 1.42 -3.73 -5.31
N GLY A 110 1.99 -4.89 -5.70
CA GLY A 110 2.16 -5.33 -7.09
C GLY A 110 3.17 -4.53 -7.92
N SER A 111 3.68 -5.11 -8.97
CA SER A 111 4.34 -4.42 -10.10
C SER A 111 3.28 -3.81 -11.01
N MET A 112 3.68 -2.97 -11.99
CA MET A 112 2.69 -2.40 -12.91
C MET A 112 2.08 -3.47 -13.82
N ASP A 113 2.87 -4.43 -14.28
CA ASP A 113 2.36 -5.52 -15.14
C ASP A 113 1.36 -6.42 -14.38
N GLU A 114 1.60 -6.71 -13.11
CA GLU A 114 0.66 -7.43 -12.26
C GLU A 114 -0.64 -6.63 -12.07
N ILE A 115 -0.55 -5.33 -11.78
CA ILE A 115 -1.72 -4.45 -11.63
C ILE A 115 -2.52 -4.41 -12.92
N LEU A 116 -1.88 -4.26 -14.08
CA LEU A 116 -2.55 -4.24 -15.37
C LEU A 116 -3.28 -5.57 -15.64
N SER A 117 -2.63 -6.70 -15.36
CA SER A 117 -3.23 -8.03 -15.54
C SER A 117 -4.48 -8.22 -14.67
N VAL A 118 -4.38 -7.88 -13.38
CA VAL A 118 -5.50 -8.00 -12.44
C VAL A 118 -6.63 -7.03 -12.81
N ALA A 119 -6.31 -5.76 -13.05
CA ALA A 119 -7.30 -4.74 -13.36
C ALA A 119 -8.02 -5.02 -14.69
N ALA A 120 -7.33 -5.53 -15.71
CA ALA A 120 -7.98 -5.95 -16.96
C ALA A 120 -9.05 -7.03 -16.75
N ALA A 121 -8.83 -7.92 -15.78
CA ALA A 121 -9.74 -9.03 -15.50
C ALA A 121 -10.87 -8.66 -14.53
N GLN A 122 -10.60 -7.79 -13.56
CA GLN A 122 -11.45 -7.59 -12.39
C GLN A 122 -12.02 -6.17 -12.23
N CYS A 123 -11.55 -5.17 -13.01
CA CYS A 123 -12.01 -3.79 -12.90
C CYS A 123 -12.75 -3.36 -14.17
N ARG A 124 -13.83 -2.58 -14.03
CA ARG A 124 -14.56 -1.99 -15.16
C ARG A 124 -14.43 -0.47 -15.27
N GLY A 125 -13.79 0.17 -14.29
CA GLY A 125 -13.67 1.62 -14.23
C GLY A 125 -12.27 2.05 -13.82
N ARG A 126 -12.14 2.76 -12.70
CA ARG A 126 -10.92 3.42 -12.29
C ARG A 126 -9.92 2.47 -11.63
N VAL A 127 -8.66 2.56 -12.03
CA VAL A 127 -7.53 1.93 -11.36
C VAL A 127 -6.68 3.00 -10.69
N ILE A 128 -6.38 2.82 -9.41
CA ILE A 128 -5.57 3.73 -8.60
C ILE A 128 -4.37 2.93 -8.07
N ALA A 129 -3.17 3.27 -8.51
CA ALA A 129 -1.94 2.65 -8.06
C ALA A 129 -1.13 3.67 -7.23
N VAL A 130 -1.01 3.43 -5.93
CA VAL A 130 -0.15 4.21 -5.05
C VAL A 130 1.22 3.55 -5.01
N LYS A 131 2.24 4.21 -5.56
CA LYS A 131 3.60 3.72 -5.67
C LYS A 131 4.56 4.53 -4.82
N ARG A 132 5.65 3.90 -4.38
CA ARG A 132 6.73 4.63 -3.69
C ARG A 132 7.36 5.63 -4.64
N ASP A 133 7.63 6.81 -4.12
CA ASP A 133 8.31 7.90 -4.84
C ASP A 133 9.57 8.34 -4.10
N GLN A 134 10.26 7.37 -3.51
CA GLN A 134 11.48 7.56 -2.75
C GLN A 134 12.56 6.59 -3.19
N THR A 135 13.81 7.00 -3.06
CA THR A 135 14.99 6.21 -3.40
C THR A 135 15.44 5.32 -2.26
N ASP A 136 15.16 5.68 -1.01
CA ASP A 136 15.66 5.01 0.18
C ASP A 136 14.56 4.36 1.00
N HIS A 137 14.88 3.26 1.65
CA HIS A 137 13.99 2.66 2.64
C HIS A 137 14.31 3.20 4.04
N ARG A 138 13.28 3.65 4.80
CA ARG A 138 13.43 4.32 6.09
C ARG A 138 14.20 3.54 7.16
N PHE A 139 14.25 2.22 7.06
CA PHE A 139 14.96 1.33 7.98
C PHE A 139 16.31 0.86 7.46
N THR A 140 16.78 1.33 6.29
CA THR A 140 18.12 0.98 5.83
C THR A 140 19.18 1.67 6.67
N VAL A 141 20.20 0.92 7.01
CA VAL A 141 21.40 1.38 7.74
C VAL A 141 22.38 1.99 6.75
N THR A 142 22.59 1.29 5.63
CA THR A 142 23.35 1.81 4.49
C THR A 142 22.36 2.45 3.50
N LYS A 143 22.66 3.66 3.03
CA LYS A 143 21.82 4.37 2.04
C LYS A 143 21.90 3.69 0.68
N GLN A 144 21.37 2.47 0.58
CA GLN A 144 21.28 1.76 -0.69
C GLN A 144 19.97 2.11 -1.41
N PRO A 145 20.03 2.51 -2.68
CA PRO A 145 18.83 2.83 -3.44
C PRO A 145 17.86 1.66 -3.51
N LEU A 146 16.57 1.96 -3.40
CA LEU A 146 15.51 1.00 -3.73
C LEU A 146 15.59 0.69 -5.22
N GLY A 147 15.75 -0.58 -5.58
CA GLY A 147 15.76 -1.00 -6.99
C GLY A 147 14.56 -0.46 -7.78
N GLY A 148 14.82 0.03 -9.00
CA GLY A 148 13.96 0.92 -9.77
C GLY A 148 12.67 0.36 -10.39
N THR A 149 12.29 -0.91 -10.14
CA THR A 149 11.15 -1.55 -10.85
C THR A 149 9.77 -1.35 -10.21
N HIS A 150 9.71 -0.91 -8.96
CA HIS A 150 8.44 -0.78 -8.21
C HIS A 150 8.07 0.66 -7.81
N GLY A 151 8.82 1.67 -8.28
CA GLY A 151 8.57 3.07 -8.01
C GLY A 151 7.55 3.71 -8.96
N ALA A 152 7.14 4.95 -8.64
CA ALA A 152 6.19 5.71 -9.45
C ALA A 152 6.71 5.94 -10.89
N ASP A 153 7.99 6.28 -11.05
CA ASP A 153 8.58 6.51 -12.38
C ASP A 153 8.60 5.25 -13.25
N ALA A 154 8.91 4.09 -12.67
CA ALA A 154 8.88 2.83 -13.40
C ALA A 154 7.45 2.47 -13.84
N ALA A 155 6.48 2.70 -12.97
CA ALA A 155 5.07 2.49 -13.27
C ALA A 155 4.58 3.41 -14.40
N CYS A 156 4.94 4.69 -14.36
CA CYS A 156 4.59 5.66 -15.40
C CYS A 156 5.26 5.32 -16.74
N ARG A 157 6.54 4.94 -16.73
CA ARG A 157 7.22 4.49 -17.98
C ARG A 157 6.50 3.30 -18.58
N ARG A 158 6.11 2.31 -17.76
CA ARG A 158 5.41 1.13 -18.27
C ARG A 158 4.06 1.45 -18.90
N LEU A 159 3.28 2.34 -18.30
CA LEU A 159 2.02 2.81 -18.89
C LEU A 159 2.24 3.58 -20.20
N ALA A 160 3.28 4.43 -20.26
CA ALA A 160 3.63 5.17 -21.47
C ALA A 160 4.09 4.25 -22.61
N GLU A 161 4.90 3.22 -22.32
CA GLU A 161 5.32 2.19 -23.28
C GLU A 161 4.12 1.46 -23.90
N LEU A 162 3.08 1.22 -23.11
CA LEU A 162 1.85 0.58 -23.55
C LEU A 162 0.84 1.58 -24.18
N GLY A 163 1.13 2.87 -24.20
CA GLY A 163 0.20 3.88 -24.71
C GLY A 163 -1.06 4.04 -23.85
N ILE A 164 -1.05 3.62 -22.58
CA ILE A 164 -2.19 3.75 -21.65
C ILE A 164 -2.16 5.15 -21.04
N PRO A 165 -3.19 6.00 -21.29
CA PRO A 165 -3.28 7.32 -20.69
C PRO A 165 -3.41 7.23 -19.16
N TYR A 166 -2.66 8.05 -18.43
CA TYR A 166 -2.69 8.10 -16.96
C TYR A 166 -2.55 9.52 -16.45
N ALA A 167 -2.98 9.74 -15.21
CA ALA A 167 -2.63 10.91 -14.43
C ALA A 167 -1.69 10.50 -13.28
N LEU A 168 -0.76 11.38 -12.94
CA LEU A 168 0.17 11.22 -11.82
C LEU A 168 0.07 12.43 -10.89
N LYS A 169 -0.17 12.15 -9.60
CA LYS A 169 -0.03 13.13 -8.51
C LYS A 169 1.09 12.67 -7.58
N ARG A 170 2.09 13.52 -7.35
CA ARG A 170 3.15 13.26 -6.36
C ARG A 170 2.79 13.95 -5.07
N THR A 171 2.98 13.27 -3.97
CA THR A 171 2.71 13.77 -2.62
C THR A 171 3.64 13.12 -1.61
N ALA A 172 3.69 13.65 -0.41
CA ALA A 172 4.43 13.05 0.69
C ALA A 172 3.56 13.03 1.94
N PHE A 173 3.53 11.90 2.62
CA PHE A 173 2.77 11.71 3.84
C PHE A 173 3.72 11.56 5.02
N ARG A 174 3.31 12.04 6.17
CA ARG A 174 3.96 11.70 7.43
C ARG A 174 3.49 10.30 7.85
N PHE A 175 4.45 9.41 8.09
CA PHE A 175 4.19 8.06 8.58
C PHE A 175 5.30 7.63 9.52
N ASP A 176 5.37 8.30 10.67
CA ASP A 176 6.34 8.02 11.73
C ASP A 176 6.13 6.60 12.27
N GLN A 177 7.21 5.97 12.72
CA GLN A 177 7.14 4.69 13.41
C GLN A 177 7.35 4.92 14.92
N PRO A 178 6.30 4.75 15.75
CA PRO A 178 6.43 4.81 17.19
C PRO A 178 7.02 3.52 17.75
N PHE A 179 7.69 3.61 18.88
CA PHE A 179 8.30 2.47 19.57
C PHE A 179 8.04 2.55 21.06
N ARG A 180 7.69 1.40 21.69
CA ARG A 180 7.42 1.25 23.11
C ARG A 180 8.71 1.19 23.93
N SER A 181 9.81 0.76 23.32
CA SER A 181 11.13 0.69 23.96
C SER A 181 12.25 0.86 22.94
N TRP A 182 13.47 0.91 23.45
CA TRP A 182 14.69 0.93 22.65
C TRP A 182 14.91 -0.40 21.92
N GLU A 183 14.57 -1.50 22.58
CA GLU A 183 14.63 -2.86 22.05
C GLU A 183 13.62 -3.04 20.91
N ASP A 184 12.42 -2.47 21.06
CA ASP A 184 11.41 -2.43 20.00
C ASP A 184 11.94 -1.73 18.74
N ALA A 185 12.59 -0.60 18.90
CA ALA A 185 13.19 0.11 17.77
C ALA A 185 14.25 -0.75 17.08
N ARG A 186 15.18 -1.33 17.86
CA ARG A 186 16.20 -2.25 17.33
C ARG A 186 15.56 -3.41 16.57
N ARG A 187 14.57 -4.07 17.17
CA ARG A 187 13.85 -5.19 16.56
C ARG A 187 13.18 -4.79 15.24
N CYS A 188 12.58 -3.61 15.18
CA CYS A 188 11.98 -3.09 13.95
C CYS A 188 13.02 -2.89 12.85
N PHE A 189 14.17 -2.29 13.16
CA PHE A 189 15.26 -2.15 12.18
C PHE A 189 15.76 -3.51 11.69
N GLU A 190 15.91 -4.51 12.56
CA GLU A 190 16.32 -5.87 12.22
C GLU A 190 15.34 -6.56 11.25
N ILE A 191 14.02 -6.41 11.49
CA ILE A 191 12.98 -7.00 10.64
C ILE A 191 12.94 -6.35 9.26
N TYR A 192 12.98 -5.03 9.22
CA TYR A 192 12.78 -4.27 7.98
C TYR A 192 14.07 -3.92 7.25
N ARG A 193 15.25 -4.24 7.81
CA ARG A 193 16.52 -4.03 7.11
C ARG A 193 16.53 -4.74 5.76
N ARG A 194 17.10 -4.09 4.76
CA ARG A 194 17.25 -4.67 3.42
C ARG A 194 18.70 -5.03 3.22
N ARG A 195 19.08 -6.32 3.23
CA ARG A 195 20.43 -6.80 2.94
C ARG A 195 21.57 -6.17 3.76
N ASP A 196 21.23 -5.28 4.70
CA ASP A 196 22.21 -4.70 5.61
C ASP A 196 22.63 -5.73 6.65
N ASP A 197 23.88 -5.66 7.07
CA ASP A 197 24.35 -6.47 8.17
C ASP A 197 23.67 -6.03 9.49
N ALA A 198 23.17 -6.99 10.27
CA ALA A 198 22.55 -6.71 11.57
C ALA A 198 23.53 -6.03 12.55
N SER A 199 24.83 -6.29 12.42
CA SER A 199 25.88 -5.68 13.23
C SER A 199 25.96 -4.16 13.08
N LEU A 200 25.45 -3.61 11.97
CA LEU A 200 25.37 -2.17 11.73
C LEU A 200 24.23 -1.48 12.50
N ILE A 201 23.30 -2.23 13.09
CA ILE A 201 22.22 -1.68 13.91
C ILE A 201 22.75 -1.45 15.32
N THR A 202 23.53 -0.38 15.48
CA THR A 202 24.13 0.00 16.75
C THR A 202 23.26 0.98 17.55
N ASP A 203 23.52 1.12 18.84
CA ASP A 203 22.84 2.12 19.68
C ASP A 203 23.13 3.54 19.18
N GLU A 204 24.33 3.78 18.67
CA GLU A 204 24.69 5.08 18.09
C GLU A 204 23.82 5.41 16.86
N LEU A 205 23.62 4.43 15.96
CA LEU A 205 22.71 4.60 14.82
C LEU A 205 21.28 4.92 15.30
N LEU A 206 20.79 4.19 16.28
CA LEU A 206 19.44 4.41 16.80
C LEU A 206 19.31 5.80 17.44
N ARG A 207 20.33 6.28 18.22
CA ARG A 207 20.34 7.64 18.79
C ARG A 207 20.30 8.72 17.72
N GLN A 208 20.94 8.50 16.57
CA GLN A 208 20.93 9.45 15.45
C GLN A 208 19.61 9.47 14.68
N ARG A 209 18.85 8.38 14.72
CA ARG A 209 17.65 8.19 13.91
C ARG A 209 16.35 8.39 14.69
N LEU A 210 16.35 8.16 15.99
CA LEU A 210 15.16 8.21 16.82
C LEU A 210 15.04 9.56 17.53
N GLU A 211 13.80 9.99 17.71
CA GLU A 211 13.44 11.15 18.50
C GLU A 211 12.67 10.72 19.76
N ALA A 212 12.94 11.35 20.88
CA ALA A 212 12.14 11.23 22.09
C ALA A 212 10.79 11.96 21.88
N THR A 213 9.70 11.34 22.31
CA THR A 213 8.35 11.90 22.11
C THR A 213 7.78 12.54 23.36
N GLY A 214 8.23 12.14 24.55
CA GLY A 214 7.62 12.49 25.83
C GLY A 214 6.34 11.67 26.13
N ASP A 215 5.91 10.77 25.25
CA ASP A 215 4.77 9.87 25.44
C ASP A 215 5.20 8.66 26.28
N GLY A 216 4.46 8.36 27.36
CA GLY A 216 4.80 7.24 28.27
C GLY A 216 4.63 5.86 27.65
N GLU A 217 3.75 5.71 26.66
CA GLU A 217 3.53 4.43 25.97
C GLU A 217 4.51 4.26 24.80
N PHE A 218 4.81 5.35 24.06
CA PHE A 218 5.71 5.34 22.91
C PHE A 218 6.80 6.41 23.09
N PRO A 219 7.76 6.19 24.00
CA PRO A 219 8.78 7.18 24.31
C PRO A 219 9.71 7.52 23.13
N TRP A 220 9.72 6.70 22.09
CA TRP A 220 10.57 6.88 20.93
C TRP A 220 9.78 6.85 19.62
N ARG A 221 10.23 7.60 18.63
CA ARG A 221 9.73 7.50 17.25
C ARG A 221 10.86 7.61 16.23
N LEU A 222 10.70 6.93 15.10
CA LEU A 222 11.46 7.19 13.89
C LEU A 222 10.64 8.15 13.01
N PRO A 223 11.05 9.42 12.85
CA PRO A 223 10.39 10.33 11.93
C PRO A 223 10.49 9.80 10.50
N SER A 224 9.41 9.85 9.77
CA SER A 224 9.39 9.35 8.39
C SER A 224 8.43 10.14 7.52
N ALA A 225 8.95 10.71 6.44
CA ALA A 225 8.16 11.07 5.29
C ALA A 225 8.02 9.86 4.37
N ARG A 226 6.83 9.66 3.81
CA ARG A 226 6.56 8.61 2.83
C ARG A 226 6.11 9.24 1.51
N PRO A 227 7.06 9.63 0.64
CA PRO A 227 6.76 10.11 -0.70
C PRO A 227 6.06 9.03 -1.51
N ALA A 228 5.00 9.42 -2.21
CA ALA A 228 4.20 8.53 -3.03
C ALA A 228 3.76 9.20 -4.33
N GLY A 229 3.75 8.43 -5.40
CA GLY A 229 3.07 8.75 -6.64
C GLY A 229 1.72 8.04 -6.70
N ILE A 230 0.64 8.82 -6.79
CA ILE A 230 -0.70 8.32 -7.02
C ILE A 230 -0.92 8.35 -8.53
N ILE A 231 -1.04 7.18 -9.13
CA ILE A 231 -1.20 6.98 -10.57
C ILE A 231 -2.60 6.48 -10.81
N THR A 232 -3.34 7.16 -11.69
CA THR A 232 -4.72 6.78 -12.01
C THR A 232 -4.90 6.60 -13.50
N PHE A 233 -5.60 5.55 -13.89
CA PHE A 233 -5.93 5.24 -15.28
C PHE A 233 -7.23 4.44 -15.37
N ASP A 234 -7.73 4.24 -16.58
CA ASP A 234 -8.99 3.55 -16.83
C ASP A 234 -8.74 2.08 -17.22
N ALA A 235 -9.44 1.14 -16.58
CA ALA A 235 -9.32 -0.28 -16.85
C ALA A 235 -9.75 -0.66 -18.29
N LEU A 236 -10.67 0.10 -18.90
CA LEU A 236 -11.09 -0.13 -20.28
C LEU A 236 -9.93 0.10 -21.24
N LYS A 237 -9.05 1.08 -20.97
CA LYS A 237 -7.88 1.36 -21.81
C LYS A 237 -6.85 0.25 -21.80
N ILE A 238 -6.77 -0.53 -20.70
CA ILE A 238 -5.90 -1.71 -20.65
C ILE A 238 -6.37 -2.75 -21.67
N ARG A 239 -7.67 -3.02 -21.70
CA ARG A 239 -8.26 -4.03 -22.59
C ARG A 239 -8.11 -3.64 -24.06
N ASP A 240 -8.34 -2.37 -24.39
CA ASP A 240 -8.15 -1.84 -25.74
C ASP A 240 -6.71 -2.08 -26.23
N THR A 241 -5.72 -1.78 -25.39
CA THR A 241 -4.29 -1.94 -25.70
C THR A 241 -3.90 -3.41 -25.85
N LEU A 242 -4.29 -4.27 -24.90
CA LEU A 242 -3.96 -5.71 -24.94
C LEU A 242 -4.59 -6.38 -26.15
N HIS A 243 -5.79 -5.99 -26.54
CA HIS A 243 -6.46 -6.50 -27.74
C HIS A 243 -5.72 -6.11 -29.04
N HIS A 244 -5.25 -4.87 -29.12
CA HIS A 244 -4.43 -4.40 -30.26
C HIS A 244 -3.10 -5.15 -30.38
N GLU A 245 -2.38 -5.35 -29.25
CA GLU A 245 -1.13 -6.10 -29.27
C GLU A 245 -1.32 -7.58 -29.69
N ALA A 246 -2.43 -8.20 -29.31
CA ALA A 246 -2.75 -9.56 -29.71
C ALA A 246 -3.00 -9.67 -31.22
N ILE A 247 -3.70 -8.68 -31.83
CA ILE A 247 -3.95 -8.63 -33.28
C ILE A 247 -2.65 -8.44 -34.05
N MET A 248 -1.79 -7.51 -33.61
CA MET A 248 -0.51 -7.21 -34.29
C MET A 248 0.50 -8.36 -34.22
N LYS A 249 0.45 -9.20 -33.20
CA LYS A 249 1.30 -10.40 -33.10
C LYS A 249 0.79 -11.59 -33.90
N SER A 250 -0.45 -11.53 -34.38
CA SER A 250 -1.11 -12.58 -35.17
C SER A 250 -1.11 -12.30 -36.68
N SER A 251 -0.61 -11.12 -37.07
CA SER A 251 -0.43 -10.65 -38.45
C SER A 251 1.02 -10.73 -38.87
#